data_68de971bb4b42382b48e63a9335d8dbb
#
_entry.id   68de971bb4b42382b48e63a9335d8dbb
#
_cell.length_a   1.000
_cell.length_b   1.000
_cell.length_c   1.000
_cell.angle_alpha   90.00
_cell.angle_beta   90.00
_cell.angle_gamma   90.00
#
_symmetry.space_group_name_H-M   'P 1'
#
loop_
_entity.id
_entity.type
_entity.pdbx_description
1 polymer ?
#
loop_
_entity_poly.entity_id
_entity_poly.type
_entity_poly.pdbx_seq_one_letter_code
_entity_poly.pdbx_strand_id
1 'polypeptide(L)'
;LHKAIRRQRQMCIRDSSKANLEDFRSYMQIQTIGHDKLNQLRHVKFFKNIDGLHEHMRKHAAILRPKFEMVLNTLDRELGGLGIGEWTKPHGGYFISFDSMEGCAKAIVAKAKEAGVVLTGAGATYPYGKDPKDSNIRIAPSFPTPEDLGKAAEVFVLCVKLTSVEKLLATVR
;
A
#
# COMPACT_ATOMS: atom_id res chain seq x y z
N LEU A 1 -6.60 -2.33 -16.08
CA LEU A 1 -5.14 -2.30 -16.38
C LEU A 1 -4.30 -2.55 -15.12
N HIS A 2 -4.56 -1.86 -13.98
CA HIS A 2 -3.73 -2.00 -12.77
C HIS A 2 -3.77 -3.39 -12.09
N LYS A 3 -4.86 -4.15 -12.21
CA LYS A 3 -4.93 -5.54 -11.69
C LYS A 3 -4.02 -6.50 -12.46
N ALA A 4 -3.91 -6.31 -13.77
CA ALA A 4 -3.03 -7.10 -14.62
C ALA A 4 -1.54 -6.81 -14.35
N ILE A 5 -1.17 -5.55 -14.13
CA ILE A 5 0.20 -5.11 -13.87
C ILE A 5 0.74 -5.65 -12.54
N ARG A 6 -0.07 -5.74 -11.47
CA ARG A 6 0.38 -6.32 -10.19
C ARG A 6 0.64 -7.82 -10.28
N ARG A 7 -0.23 -8.56 -10.95
CA ARG A 7 0.02 -9.99 -11.25
C ARG A 7 1.21 -10.17 -12.16
N GLN A 8 1.38 -9.32 -13.14
CA GLN A 8 2.51 -9.31 -14.06
C GLN A 8 3.85 -9.06 -13.36
N ARG A 9 3.92 -8.18 -12.34
CA ARG A 9 5.16 -7.95 -11.58
C ARG A 9 5.63 -9.19 -10.80
N GLN A 10 4.73 -9.92 -10.18
CA GLN A 10 5.08 -11.18 -9.50
C GLN A 10 5.37 -12.30 -10.50
N MET A 11 4.68 -12.31 -11.63
CA MET A 11 4.92 -13.26 -12.72
C MET A 11 6.21 -12.95 -13.49
N CYS A 12 6.60 -11.69 -13.67
CA CYS A 12 7.83 -11.30 -14.36
C CYS A 12 9.11 -11.83 -13.69
N ILE A 13 9.09 -12.03 -12.38
CA ILE A 13 10.21 -12.68 -11.67
C ILE A 13 10.24 -14.19 -11.99
N ARG A 14 9.10 -14.80 -12.30
CA ARG A 14 8.96 -16.23 -12.57
C ARG A 14 8.88 -16.56 -14.06
N ASP A 15 8.14 -15.76 -14.81
CA ASP A 15 7.80 -16.01 -16.22
C ASP A 15 8.43 -14.94 -17.12
N SER A 16 9.73 -14.76 -16.99
CA SER A 16 10.52 -13.88 -17.86
C SER A 16 11.01 -14.61 -19.11
N SER A 17 11.60 -13.88 -20.06
CA SER A 17 12.25 -14.48 -21.22
C SER A 17 13.37 -15.43 -20.78
N LYS A 18 13.67 -16.46 -21.59
CA LYS A 18 14.75 -17.39 -21.28
C LYS A 18 16.09 -16.68 -20.99
N ALA A 19 16.43 -15.68 -21.80
CA ALA A 19 17.66 -14.90 -21.63
C ALA A 19 17.69 -14.17 -20.28
N ASN A 20 16.60 -13.50 -19.90
CA ASN A 20 16.52 -12.81 -18.61
C ASN A 20 16.54 -13.77 -17.42
N LEU A 21 15.96 -14.97 -17.57
CA LEU A 21 16.01 -16.00 -16.53
C LEU A 21 17.40 -16.59 -16.35
N GLU A 22 18.14 -16.76 -17.44
CA GLU A 22 19.52 -17.24 -17.42
C GLU A 22 20.45 -16.22 -16.77
N ASP A 23 20.31 -14.96 -17.15
CA ASP A 23 21.04 -13.85 -16.55
C ASP A 23 20.74 -13.74 -15.04
N PHE A 24 19.48 -13.71 -14.65
CA PHE A 24 19.07 -13.67 -13.25
C PHE A 24 19.59 -14.87 -12.44
N ARG A 25 19.57 -16.07 -13.02
CA ARG A 25 20.08 -17.29 -12.37
C ARG A 25 21.59 -17.23 -12.12
N SER A 26 22.35 -16.62 -13.04
CA SER A 26 23.81 -16.46 -12.88
C SER A 26 24.14 -15.64 -11.61
N TYR A 27 23.42 -14.54 -11.39
CA TYR A 27 23.58 -13.73 -10.17
C TYR A 27 23.06 -14.43 -8.91
N MET A 28 21.92 -15.13 -9.03
CA MET A 28 21.34 -15.86 -7.89
C MET A 28 22.26 -16.97 -7.36
N GLN A 29 23.00 -17.65 -8.23
CA GLN A 29 23.95 -18.69 -7.83
C GLN A 29 25.10 -18.16 -6.99
N ILE A 30 25.50 -16.91 -7.22
CA ILE A 30 26.54 -16.23 -6.44
C ILE A 30 26.00 -15.74 -5.09
N GLN A 31 24.75 -15.23 -5.06
CA GLN A 31 24.14 -14.69 -3.87
C GLN A 31 23.65 -15.77 -2.89
N THR A 32 23.12 -16.87 -3.40
CA THR A 32 22.56 -17.95 -2.61
C THR A 32 22.94 -19.31 -3.19
N ILE A 33 23.70 -20.09 -2.46
CA ILE A 33 24.01 -21.48 -2.85
C ILE A 33 22.75 -22.34 -2.97
N GLY A 34 21.67 -21.92 -2.29
CA GLY A 34 20.35 -22.54 -2.36
C GLY A 34 19.33 -21.79 -1.51
N HIS A 35 18.05 -21.94 -1.87
CA HIS A 35 16.97 -21.37 -1.08
C HIS A 35 16.78 -22.12 0.22
N ASP A 36 16.26 -21.42 1.24
CA ASP A 36 15.95 -22.00 2.56
C ASP A 36 14.88 -23.10 2.47
N LYS A 37 15.34 -24.33 2.26
CA LYS A 37 14.48 -25.52 2.16
C LYS A 37 13.78 -25.84 3.45
N LEU A 38 14.37 -25.50 4.61
CA LEU A 38 13.75 -25.73 5.92
C LEU A 38 12.53 -24.83 6.08
N ASN A 39 12.63 -23.57 5.69
CA ASN A 39 11.50 -22.65 5.72
C ASN A 39 10.39 -23.08 4.74
N GLN A 40 10.75 -23.51 3.55
CA GLN A 40 9.77 -24.08 2.61
C GLN A 40 9.06 -25.29 3.20
N LEU A 41 9.80 -26.22 3.81
CA LEU A 41 9.23 -27.41 4.47
C LEU A 41 8.32 -27.06 5.64
N ARG A 42 8.66 -26.01 6.41
CA ARG A 42 7.79 -25.47 7.47
C ARG A 42 6.43 -25.05 6.91
N HIS A 43 6.43 -24.27 5.82
CA HIS A 43 5.20 -23.83 5.18
C HIS A 43 4.37 -25.00 4.64
N VAL A 44 5.02 -25.95 3.97
CA VAL A 44 4.33 -27.16 3.48
C VAL A 44 3.72 -27.96 4.61
N LYS A 45 4.45 -28.16 5.71
CA LYS A 45 3.92 -28.88 6.89
C LYS A 45 2.81 -28.13 7.61
N PHE A 46 2.91 -26.80 7.68
CA PHE A 46 1.92 -25.95 8.34
C PHE A 46 0.62 -25.88 7.57
N PHE A 47 0.69 -25.56 6.28
CA PHE A 47 -0.51 -25.43 5.46
C PHE A 47 -1.08 -26.76 4.96
N LYS A 48 -0.25 -27.78 4.84
CA LYS A 48 -0.56 -29.13 4.32
C LYS A 48 -1.04 -29.12 2.86
N ASN A 49 -2.03 -28.31 2.53
CA ASN A 49 -2.62 -28.18 1.20
C ASN A 49 -3.14 -26.74 0.98
N ILE A 50 -3.77 -26.50 -0.18
CA ILE A 50 -4.32 -25.22 -0.56
C ILE A 50 -5.47 -24.75 0.35
N ASP A 51 -6.25 -25.71 0.88
CA ASP A 51 -7.38 -25.37 1.76
C ASP A 51 -6.89 -24.86 3.11
N GLY A 52 -5.81 -25.46 3.64
CA GLY A 52 -5.14 -24.97 4.84
C GLY A 52 -4.56 -23.57 4.67
N LEU A 53 -4.02 -23.25 3.48
CA LEU A 53 -3.59 -21.90 3.13
C LEU A 53 -4.78 -20.92 3.11
N HIS A 54 -5.87 -21.29 2.47
CA HIS A 54 -7.08 -20.44 2.41
C HIS A 54 -7.69 -20.22 3.79
N GLU A 55 -7.70 -21.24 4.65
CA GLU A 55 -8.16 -21.09 6.03
C GLU A 55 -7.29 -20.11 6.82
N HIS A 56 -5.98 -20.20 6.67
CA HIS A 56 -5.05 -19.27 7.30
C HIS A 56 -5.27 -17.83 6.80
N MET A 57 -5.44 -17.65 5.49
CA MET A 57 -5.76 -16.34 4.90
C MET A 57 -7.07 -15.76 5.45
N ARG A 58 -8.11 -16.58 5.66
CA ARG A 58 -9.37 -16.13 6.28
C ARG A 58 -9.19 -15.64 7.70
N LYS A 59 -8.34 -16.31 8.50
CA LYS A 59 -8.00 -15.87 9.86
C LYS A 59 -7.31 -14.51 9.86
N HIS A 60 -6.35 -14.29 8.96
CA HIS A 60 -5.73 -12.97 8.77
C HIS A 60 -6.72 -11.91 8.30
N ALA A 61 -7.58 -12.25 7.35
CA ALA A 61 -8.61 -11.35 6.86
C ALA A 61 -9.58 -10.89 7.96
N ALA A 62 -9.93 -11.79 8.89
CA ALA A 62 -10.79 -11.44 10.04
C ALA A 62 -10.16 -10.37 10.95
N ILE A 63 -8.82 -10.36 11.07
CA ILE A 63 -8.09 -9.35 11.85
C ILE A 63 -7.95 -8.02 11.07
N LEU A 64 -7.69 -8.09 9.77
CA LEU A 64 -7.36 -6.91 8.98
C LEU A 64 -8.60 -6.19 8.44
N ARG A 65 -9.65 -6.92 8.09
CA ARG A 65 -10.86 -6.35 7.46
C ARG A 65 -11.46 -5.19 8.26
N PRO A 66 -11.70 -5.29 9.59
CA PRO A 66 -12.27 -4.18 10.34
C PRO A 66 -11.41 -2.92 10.30
N LYS A 67 -10.09 -3.07 10.27
CA LYS A 67 -9.13 -1.96 10.17
C LYS A 67 -9.21 -1.27 8.81
N PHE A 68 -9.30 -2.05 7.73
CA PHE A 68 -9.47 -1.50 6.39
C PHE A 68 -10.82 -0.80 6.21
N GLU A 69 -11.89 -1.43 6.67
CA GLU A 69 -13.25 -0.87 6.63
C GLU A 69 -13.32 0.46 7.38
N MET A 70 -12.70 0.56 8.55
CA MET A 70 -12.65 1.80 9.33
C MET A 70 -12.01 2.94 8.53
N VAL A 71 -10.84 2.72 7.93
CA VAL A 71 -10.15 3.75 7.15
C VAL A 71 -10.96 4.10 5.89
N LEU A 72 -11.45 3.10 5.15
CA LEU A 72 -12.23 3.33 3.94
C LEU A 72 -13.53 4.09 4.22
N ASN A 73 -14.25 3.73 5.30
CA ASN A 73 -15.47 4.42 5.70
C ASN A 73 -15.18 5.87 6.11
N THR A 74 -14.05 6.13 6.77
CA THR A 74 -13.64 7.49 7.10
C THR A 74 -13.32 8.30 5.85
N LEU A 75 -12.59 7.72 4.89
CA LEU A 75 -12.30 8.38 3.61
C LEU A 75 -13.59 8.64 2.82
N ASP A 76 -14.45 7.63 2.70
CA ASP A 76 -15.73 7.76 1.98
C ASP A 76 -16.63 8.84 2.61
N ARG A 77 -16.75 8.89 3.95
CA ARG A 77 -17.56 9.86 4.66
C ARG A 77 -17.02 11.29 4.54
N GLU A 78 -15.73 11.45 4.69
CA GLU A 78 -15.10 12.76 4.86
C GLU A 78 -14.59 13.40 3.55
N LEU A 79 -14.17 12.58 2.59
CA LEU A 79 -13.59 13.04 1.32
C LEU A 79 -14.44 12.65 0.12
N GLY A 80 -15.41 11.75 0.30
CA GLY A 80 -16.30 11.31 -0.77
C GLY A 80 -17.03 12.48 -1.43
N GLY A 81 -16.96 12.57 -2.76
CA GLY A 81 -17.63 13.62 -3.55
C GLY A 81 -16.95 14.99 -3.55
N LEU A 82 -15.86 15.19 -2.78
CA LEU A 82 -15.16 16.50 -2.76
C LEU A 82 -14.19 16.68 -3.94
N GLY A 83 -13.84 15.62 -4.66
CA GLY A 83 -12.90 15.69 -5.80
C GLY A 83 -11.45 16.03 -5.42
N ILE A 84 -11.08 15.94 -4.15
CA ILE A 84 -9.74 16.25 -3.63
C ILE A 84 -8.88 15.02 -3.37
N GLY A 85 -9.39 13.83 -3.64
CA GLY A 85 -8.65 12.59 -3.54
C GLY A 85 -9.44 11.39 -4.04
N GLU A 86 -8.70 10.37 -4.48
CA GLU A 86 -9.21 9.08 -4.91
C GLU A 86 -8.47 7.96 -4.19
N TRP A 87 -9.14 6.85 -3.92
CA TRP A 87 -8.52 5.72 -3.21
C TRP A 87 -9.00 4.37 -3.73
N THR A 88 -8.12 3.41 -3.59
CA THR A 88 -8.46 2.02 -3.95
C THR A 88 -9.26 1.36 -2.82
N LYS A 89 -10.22 0.50 -3.19
CA LYS A 89 -10.92 -0.41 -2.27
C LYS A 89 -10.36 -1.83 -2.46
N PRO A 90 -9.29 -2.20 -1.76
CA PRO A 90 -8.60 -3.47 -1.98
C PRO A 90 -9.41 -4.64 -1.41
N HIS A 91 -9.45 -5.75 -2.16
CA HIS A 91 -10.01 -7.02 -1.69
C HIS A 91 -8.99 -7.89 -0.94
N GLY A 92 -7.77 -7.42 -0.76
CA GLY A 92 -6.69 -8.11 -0.05
C GLY A 92 -5.40 -7.31 -0.09
N GLY A 93 -4.38 -7.78 0.61
CA GLY A 93 -3.11 -7.08 0.78
C GLY A 93 -3.08 -6.25 2.06
N TYR A 94 -2.09 -5.35 2.15
CA TYR A 94 -1.78 -4.60 3.37
C TYR A 94 -1.89 -3.09 3.21
N PHE A 95 -2.25 -2.61 2.01
CA PHE A 95 -2.19 -1.19 1.68
C PHE A 95 -3.43 -0.70 0.96
N ILE A 96 -3.80 0.55 1.25
CA ILE A 96 -4.72 1.36 0.46
C ILE A 96 -3.85 2.36 -0.31
N SER A 97 -4.05 2.47 -1.62
CA SER A 97 -3.45 3.53 -2.43
C SER A 97 -4.39 4.72 -2.41
N PHE A 98 -3.90 5.86 -1.98
CA PHE A 98 -4.61 7.13 -1.97
C PHE A 98 -3.90 8.08 -2.93
N ASP A 99 -4.63 8.69 -3.82
CA ASP A 99 -4.14 9.72 -4.75
C ASP A 99 -4.80 11.05 -4.40
N SER A 100 -4.01 12.00 -3.90
CA SER A 100 -4.43 13.38 -3.62
C SER A 100 -4.43 14.24 -4.88
N MET A 101 -4.81 15.49 -4.76
CA MET A 101 -4.55 16.49 -5.81
C MET A 101 -3.06 16.53 -6.15
N GLU A 102 -2.73 16.74 -7.43
CA GLU A 102 -1.33 16.84 -7.89
C GLU A 102 -0.52 17.86 -7.07
N GLY A 103 0.72 17.51 -6.70
CA GLY A 103 1.62 18.34 -5.90
C GLY A 103 1.28 18.45 -4.41
N CYS A 104 0.36 17.60 -3.89
CA CYS A 104 -0.08 17.69 -2.50
C CYS A 104 0.46 16.56 -1.61
N ALA A 105 0.91 15.44 -2.17
CA ALA A 105 1.22 14.26 -1.36
C ALA A 105 2.32 14.49 -0.31
N LYS A 106 3.41 15.16 -0.68
CA LYS A 106 4.50 15.46 0.26
C LYS A 106 4.06 16.38 1.38
N ALA A 107 3.28 17.41 1.05
CA ALA A 107 2.76 18.36 2.04
C ALA A 107 1.78 17.68 3.00
N ILE A 108 0.90 16.81 2.51
CA ILE A 108 -0.01 16.02 3.35
C ILE A 108 0.77 15.13 4.31
N VAL A 109 1.77 14.38 3.81
CA VAL A 109 2.60 13.49 4.65
C VAL A 109 3.38 14.28 5.69
N ALA A 110 3.91 15.46 5.35
CA ALA A 110 4.62 16.34 6.29
C ALA A 110 3.69 16.82 7.40
N LYS A 111 2.51 17.37 7.06
CA LYS A 111 1.50 17.83 8.05
C LYS A 111 1.01 16.68 8.94
N ALA A 112 0.76 15.51 8.37
CA ALA A 112 0.37 14.33 9.15
C ALA A 112 1.44 13.95 10.18
N LYS A 113 2.72 14.00 9.78
CA LYS A 113 3.85 13.74 10.67
C LYS A 113 3.96 14.77 11.79
N GLU A 114 3.77 16.05 11.51
CA GLU A 114 3.74 17.13 12.51
C GLU A 114 2.60 16.92 13.51
N ALA A 115 1.46 16.41 13.04
CA ALA A 115 0.32 16.07 13.88
C ALA A 115 0.46 14.70 14.60
N GLY A 116 1.61 14.03 14.49
CA GLY A 116 1.90 12.76 15.16
C GLY A 116 1.51 11.50 14.38
N VAL A 117 1.04 11.62 13.15
CA VAL A 117 0.68 10.48 12.28
C VAL A 117 1.79 10.21 11.28
N VAL A 118 2.54 9.14 11.52
CA VAL A 118 3.67 8.74 10.63
C VAL A 118 3.16 7.84 9.52
N LEU A 119 3.23 8.35 8.29
CA LEU A 119 2.91 7.62 7.06
C LEU A 119 4.19 7.18 6.34
N THR A 120 4.04 6.24 5.39
CA THR A 120 5.11 5.99 4.43
C THR A 120 5.35 7.24 3.61
N GLY A 121 6.60 7.57 3.31
CA GLY A 121 6.96 8.75 2.53
C GLY A 121 6.22 8.81 1.19
N ALA A 122 5.83 10.02 0.78
CA ALA A 122 5.21 10.25 -0.52
C ALA A 122 6.11 9.74 -1.66
N GLY A 123 5.53 9.13 -2.67
CA GLY A 123 6.27 8.54 -3.78
C GLY A 123 6.87 7.15 -3.54
N ALA A 124 6.74 6.57 -2.33
CA ALA A 124 7.29 5.25 -2.01
C ALA A 124 6.74 4.10 -2.88
N THR A 125 5.67 4.32 -3.62
CA THR A 125 5.07 3.38 -4.57
C THR A 125 5.70 3.43 -5.96
N TYR A 126 6.53 4.43 -6.22
CA TYR A 126 7.20 4.66 -7.50
C TYR A 126 8.67 4.26 -7.46
N PRO A 127 9.25 3.85 -8.60
CA PRO A 127 10.70 3.61 -8.70
C PRO A 127 11.49 4.85 -8.25
N TYR A 128 12.55 4.60 -7.48
CA TYR A 128 13.42 5.65 -6.92
C TYR A 128 12.72 6.67 -6.02
N GLY A 129 11.49 6.37 -5.55
CA GLY A 129 10.72 7.27 -4.70
C GLY A 129 10.24 8.54 -5.41
N LYS A 130 10.23 8.56 -6.73
CA LYS A 130 9.85 9.73 -7.54
C LYS A 130 8.45 9.52 -8.13
N ASP A 131 7.46 10.16 -7.52
CA ASP A 131 6.12 10.30 -8.09
C ASP A 131 6.10 11.57 -8.97
N PRO A 132 5.89 11.45 -10.30
CA PRO A 132 5.87 12.60 -11.19
C PRO A 132 4.77 13.61 -10.87
N LYS A 133 3.68 13.14 -10.28
CA LYS A 133 2.51 13.96 -9.94
C LYS A 133 2.50 14.45 -8.50
N ASP A 134 3.37 13.91 -7.64
CA ASP A 134 3.35 14.16 -6.20
C ASP A 134 1.93 14.04 -5.61
N SER A 135 1.25 12.95 -5.95
CA SER A 135 -0.15 12.69 -5.57
C SER A 135 -0.34 11.44 -4.74
N ASN A 136 0.53 10.43 -4.90
CA ASN A 136 0.30 9.11 -4.34
C ASN A 136 0.83 8.95 -2.91
N ILE A 137 -0.06 8.47 -2.03
CA ILE A 137 0.24 8.15 -0.64
C ILE A 137 -0.20 6.70 -0.37
N ARG A 138 0.67 5.92 0.26
CA ARG A 138 0.39 4.56 0.68
C ARG A 138 -0.03 4.53 2.13
N ILE A 139 -1.26 4.13 2.39
CA ILE A 139 -1.81 3.96 3.75
C ILE A 139 -1.71 2.49 4.15
N ALA A 140 -1.15 2.22 5.35
CA ALA A 140 -0.95 0.88 5.90
C ALA A 140 -1.73 0.70 7.21
N PRO A 141 -3.01 0.25 7.17
CA PRO A 141 -3.85 0.16 8.37
C PRO A 141 -3.53 -1.02 9.29
N SER A 142 -2.59 -1.89 8.93
CA SER A 142 -2.41 -3.20 9.57
C SER A 142 -1.87 -3.14 11.00
N PHE A 143 -0.97 -2.21 11.32
CA PHE A 143 -0.22 -2.20 12.58
C PHE A 143 -0.97 -1.54 13.76
N PRO A 144 -1.57 -0.34 13.66
CA PRO A 144 -2.16 0.36 14.80
C PRO A 144 -3.35 -0.38 15.41
N THR A 145 -3.66 -0.06 16.67
CA THR A 145 -4.93 -0.49 17.29
C THR A 145 -6.11 0.13 16.53
N PRO A 146 -7.32 -0.44 16.60
CA PRO A 146 -8.49 0.19 15.97
C PRO A 146 -8.74 1.62 16.45
N GLU A 147 -8.54 1.89 17.75
CA GLU A 147 -8.74 3.22 18.32
C GLU A 147 -7.73 4.25 17.76
N ASP A 148 -6.44 3.91 17.78
CA ASP A 148 -5.39 4.77 17.22
C ASP A 148 -5.56 4.98 15.72
N LEU A 149 -5.99 3.93 15.01
CA LEU A 149 -6.23 3.98 13.57
C LEU A 149 -7.38 4.94 13.23
N GLY A 150 -8.44 4.96 14.02
CA GLY A 150 -9.56 5.90 13.86
C GLY A 150 -9.08 7.34 13.97
N LYS A 151 -8.37 7.67 15.05
CA LYS A 151 -7.77 9.00 15.27
C LYS A 151 -6.80 9.39 14.15
N ALA A 152 -5.93 8.47 13.75
CA ALA A 152 -4.98 8.70 12.67
C ALA A 152 -5.66 8.95 11.32
N ALA A 153 -6.75 8.26 11.02
CA ALA A 153 -7.53 8.47 9.81
C ALA A 153 -8.21 9.84 9.79
N GLU A 154 -8.74 10.29 10.92
CA GLU A 154 -9.33 11.64 11.05
C GLU A 154 -8.27 12.74 10.85
N VAL A 155 -7.10 12.61 11.49
CA VAL A 155 -5.98 13.55 11.29
C VAL A 155 -5.53 13.56 9.84
N PHE A 156 -5.39 12.40 9.22
CA PHE A 156 -5.02 12.29 7.81
C PHE A 156 -6.01 13.05 6.90
N VAL A 157 -7.29 12.84 7.10
CA VAL A 157 -8.35 13.54 6.35
C VAL A 157 -8.27 15.05 6.51
N LEU A 158 -8.04 15.54 7.73
CA LEU A 158 -7.85 16.99 7.98
C LEU A 158 -6.63 17.53 7.24
N CYS A 159 -5.52 16.80 7.21
CA CYS A 159 -4.33 17.17 6.46
C CYS A 159 -4.59 17.22 4.95
N VAL A 160 -5.37 16.27 4.41
CA VAL A 160 -5.79 16.28 3.00
C VAL A 160 -6.65 17.51 2.69
N LYS A 161 -7.68 17.77 3.48
CA LYS A 161 -8.57 18.93 3.31
C LYS A 161 -7.79 20.24 3.37
N LEU A 162 -6.95 20.42 4.39
CA LEU A 162 -6.14 21.63 4.58
C LEU A 162 -5.20 21.88 3.40
N THR A 163 -4.43 20.88 3.00
CA THR A 163 -3.49 21.02 1.88
C THR A 163 -4.21 21.29 0.55
N SER A 164 -5.37 20.67 0.34
CA SER A 164 -6.17 20.92 -0.86
C SER A 164 -6.70 22.34 -0.91
N VAL A 165 -7.19 22.88 0.22
CA VAL A 165 -7.64 24.27 0.31
C VAL A 165 -6.49 25.25 0.08
N GLU A 166 -5.33 25.05 0.71
CA GLU A 166 -4.13 25.87 0.50
C GLU A 166 -3.76 25.92 -0.99
N LYS A 167 -3.77 24.77 -1.67
CA LYS A 167 -3.47 24.70 -3.09
C LYS A 167 -4.49 25.45 -3.95
N LEU A 168 -5.78 25.25 -3.70
CA LEU A 168 -6.84 25.93 -4.43
C LEU A 168 -6.75 27.44 -4.26
N LEU A 169 -6.49 27.92 -3.05
CA LEU A 169 -6.30 29.35 -2.79
C LEU A 169 -5.07 29.94 -3.50
N ALA A 170 -3.99 29.16 -3.61
CA ALA A 170 -2.79 29.58 -4.36
C ALA A 170 -3.04 29.67 -5.87
N THR A 171 -4.01 28.93 -6.40
CA THR A 171 -4.36 28.94 -7.84
C THR A 171 -5.28 30.11 -8.21
N VAL A 172 -6.00 30.67 -7.25
CA VAL A 172 -6.96 31.79 -7.46
C VAL A 172 -6.27 33.18 -7.35
N ARG A 173 -5.06 33.23 -6.80
CA ARG A 173 -4.22 34.42 -6.75
C ARG A 173 -3.37 34.54 -8.03
#